data_455c4828a9a31c57218e1d83693a82a1
#
_entry.id   455c4828a9a31c57218e1d83693a82a1
#
_cell.length_a   1.000
_cell.length_b   1.000
_cell.length_c   1.000
_cell.angle_alpha   90.00
_cell.angle_beta   90.00
_cell.angle_gamma   90.00
#
_symmetry.space_group_name_H-M   'P 1'
#
loop_
_entity.id
_entity.type
_entity.pdbx_description
1 polymer ?
#
loop_
_entity_poly.entity_id
_entity_poly.type
_entity_poly.pdbx_seq_one_letter_code
_entity_poly.pdbx_strand_id
1 'polypeptide(L)'
;MKRKIVFVIFLFTTINLSAQRLLQPLNDSWRFIRQDVSVVASTDTWQSVTLPHSWNVEDGQCSGKNRLDVNGHAIITDKKSTLVNDPTRKFGYYRGTGWYSRILFIPTDWKEKRIFVRFEAAGQVARIYINGQMLGEHVGAFTAFCYELTPYLNIGRNNDLRVEVDNTHRQDIPPLSGDFNVNGGLYRPAQLIVTDKVCVYPLDYASSGVYITTKEIQKDRAVVEVKSLINNGIRAAMSNEPETPTENIVLETRIKDADDLVVAVTRTPKTLEADRTVKINQLVTIENPRLWKGRKDPYLYQVEINILRNGKVVDHVIQPLGLRTFRIDSHQGFVLNEEPYPIYGVGRHQDMKDKAWALTEEDNELDYSIIKELGATAIRYAHYPQSQNMHNIADREGFLVWDEIPLVNEIRQDYAAKQNVRVMMQEMVRQLYNHPSVAWWGIYNEIENIYTSPSEEFLTELRDEIRAIDPSCRIIVGASDHGLRAHNLIPEATCFNNYPGWYHGNYPKEEGYFGEHTQFRKWIADRAKEIDMRIAISEYGAGGILCSMQKESRRNLNLLMEVLFSLKNG
;
A
#
# COMPACT_ATOMS: atom_id res chain seq x y z
N MET A 1 26.39 -27.80 56.19
CA MET A 1 25.77 -27.40 54.90
C MET A 1 26.43 -26.11 54.42
N LYS A 2 27.32 -26.19 53.42
CA LYS A 2 28.02 -25.03 52.84
C LYS A 2 27.22 -24.58 51.61
N ARG A 3 26.61 -23.38 51.68
CA ARG A 3 25.94 -22.74 50.50
C ARG A 3 27.03 -22.24 49.54
N LYS A 4 27.05 -22.76 48.33
CA LYS A 4 27.83 -22.22 47.22
C LYS A 4 27.05 -21.05 46.61
N ILE A 5 27.60 -19.84 46.70
CA ILE A 5 27.10 -18.66 45.97
C ILE A 5 27.68 -18.75 44.56
N VAL A 6 26.80 -18.91 43.57
CA VAL A 6 27.18 -18.83 42.15
C VAL A 6 27.03 -17.36 41.73
N PHE A 7 28.16 -16.72 41.45
CA PHE A 7 28.18 -15.41 40.81
C PHE A 7 27.93 -15.60 39.31
N VAL A 8 26.77 -15.17 38.82
CA VAL A 8 26.51 -15.04 37.40
C VAL A 8 27.05 -13.69 36.94
N ILE A 9 28.18 -13.70 36.26
CA ILE A 9 28.72 -12.51 35.60
C ILE A 9 27.92 -12.29 34.33
N PHE A 10 27.03 -11.29 34.32
CA PHE A 10 26.46 -10.76 33.12
C PHE A 10 27.53 -10.01 32.33
N LEU A 11 28.06 -10.64 31.28
CA LEU A 11 28.85 -9.95 30.28
C LEU A 11 27.91 -9.01 29.51
N PHE A 12 27.90 -7.73 29.89
CA PHE A 12 27.35 -6.68 29.02
C PHE A 12 28.26 -6.56 27.80
N THR A 13 27.94 -7.25 26.71
CA THR A 13 28.45 -6.88 25.40
C THR A 13 27.87 -5.52 25.08
N THR A 14 28.68 -4.47 25.20
CA THR A 14 28.36 -3.17 24.62
C THR A 14 28.24 -3.35 23.11
N ILE A 15 27.03 -3.58 22.63
CA ILE A 15 26.70 -3.44 21.20
C ILE A 15 26.95 -1.96 20.91
N ASN A 16 28.00 -1.68 20.12
CA ASN A 16 28.22 -0.35 19.55
C ASN A 16 27.06 -0.02 18.62
N LEU A 17 26.01 0.56 19.16
CA LEU A 17 24.81 1.06 18.46
C LEU A 17 25.08 2.38 17.74
N SER A 18 26.31 2.64 17.32
CA SER A 18 26.66 3.93 16.73
C SER A 18 26.83 3.85 15.23
N ALA A 19 25.79 3.76 14.46
CA ALA A 19 25.80 4.27 13.08
C ALA A 19 24.68 3.72 12.17
N GLN A 20 23.85 2.79 12.59
CA GLN A 20 22.80 2.22 11.73
C GLN A 20 21.48 3.01 11.87
N ARG A 21 20.67 2.96 10.82
CA ARG A 21 19.29 3.46 10.84
C ARG A 21 18.52 2.81 11.99
N LEU A 22 17.87 3.65 12.81
CA LEU A 22 16.94 3.18 13.83
C LEU A 22 15.51 3.40 13.34
N LEU A 23 14.70 2.36 13.37
CA LEU A 23 13.24 2.43 13.17
C LEU A 23 12.58 2.27 14.54
N GLN A 24 11.97 3.33 15.04
CA GLN A 24 11.32 3.33 16.35
C GLN A 24 9.80 3.43 16.17
N PRO A 25 9.03 2.40 16.56
CA PRO A 25 7.57 2.48 16.53
C PRO A 25 7.03 3.64 17.35
N LEU A 26 6.01 4.31 16.83
CA LEU A 26 5.28 5.39 17.48
C LEU A 26 3.81 5.04 17.71
N ASN A 27 3.49 3.79 17.99
CA ASN A 27 2.11 3.36 18.08
C ASN A 27 1.46 3.70 19.43
N ASP A 28 2.26 3.83 20.50
CA ASP A 28 1.78 4.06 21.86
C ASP A 28 1.70 5.53 22.24
N SER A 29 1.01 5.79 23.36
CA SER A 29 1.03 7.08 24.08
C SER A 29 0.49 8.27 23.29
N TRP A 30 -0.49 8.03 22.42
CA TRP A 30 -1.21 9.09 21.74
C TRP A 30 -2.36 9.60 22.59
N ARG A 31 -2.64 10.90 22.44
CA ARG A 31 -3.87 11.56 22.89
C ARG A 31 -4.70 11.89 21.67
N PHE A 32 -6.02 11.70 21.75
CA PHE A 32 -6.95 11.89 20.63
C PHE A 32 -8.19 12.65 21.07
N ILE A 33 -8.69 13.52 20.17
CA ILE A 33 -9.99 14.15 20.29
C ILE A 33 -10.67 14.20 18.91
N ARG A 34 -11.97 13.84 18.87
CA ARG A 34 -12.77 13.83 17.64
C ARG A 34 -13.51 15.15 17.48
N GLN A 35 -12.79 16.22 17.25
CA GLN A 35 -13.32 17.55 16.91
C GLN A 35 -12.22 18.44 16.37
N ASP A 36 -12.59 19.53 15.70
CA ASP A 36 -11.65 20.56 15.34
C ASP A 36 -11.26 21.39 16.56
N VAL A 37 -9.96 21.54 16.79
CA VAL A 37 -9.40 22.31 17.91
C VAL A 37 -8.19 23.11 17.44
N SER A 38 -7.78 24.10 18.23
CA SER A 38 -6.52 24.82 17.97
C SER A 38 -5.31 23.90 18.12
N VAL A 39 -4.31 24.07 17.26
CA VAL A 39 -3.03 23.34 17.31
C VAL A 39 -2.31 23.45 18.65
N VAL A 40 -2.60 24.47 19.47
CA VAL A 40 -2.05 24.67 20.82
C VAL A 40 -3.02 24.30 21.94
N ALA A 41 -4.16 23.66 21.63
CA ALA A 41 -5.12 23.26 22.64
C ALA A 41 -4.49 22.31 23.68
N SER A 42 -4.91 22.42 24.97
CA SER A 42 -4.52 21.46 26.01
C SER A 42 -5.03 20.07 25.66
N THR A 43 -4.19 19.07 25.90
CA THR A 43 -4.49 17.65 25.68
C THR A 43 -4.96 16.90 26.93
N ASP A 44 -5.16 17.59 28.04
CA ASP A 44 -5.46 16.99 29.35
C ASP A 44 -6.75 16.17 29.35
N THR A 45 -7.73 16.60 28.56
CA THR A 45 -9.05 15.94 28.45
C THR A 45 -9.14 14.97 27.27
N TRP A 46 -8.08 14.85 26.47
CA TRP A 46 -8.09 13.99 25.29
C TRP A 46 -7.99 12.51 25.68
N GLN A 47 -8.67 11.67 24.91
CA GLN A 47 -8.65 10.22 25.09
C GLN A 47 -7.23 9.66 24.85
N SER A 48 -6.80 8.70 25.65
CA SER A 48 -5.60 7.91 25.36
C SER A 48 -5.91 6.84 24.33
N VAL A 49 -5.12 6.78 23.27
CA VAL A 49 -5.26 5.79 22.19
C VAL A 49 -3.91 5.20 21.78
N THR A 50 -3.96 4.04 21.18
CA THR A 50 -2.84 3.38 20.48
C THR A 50 -3.15 3.26 18.99
N LEU A 51 -2.12 3.32 18.13
CA LEU A 51 -2.25 3.06 16.70
C LEU A 51 -2.08 1.56 16.42
N PRO A 52 -2.82 1.03 15.47
CA PRO A 52 -3.81 1.65 14.57
C PRO A 52 -5.06 2.16 15.32
N HIS A 53 -5.59 3.33 14.94
CA HIS A 53 -6.78 3.89 15.55
C HIS A 53 -7.70 4.53 14.51
N SER A 54 -8.97 4.17 14.53
CA SER A 54 -10.04 4.82 13.76
C SER A 54 -11.17 5.26 14.67
N TRP A 55 -11.60 6.49 14.53
CA TRP A 55 -12.76 6.99 15.31
C TRP A 55 -14.11 6.48 14.79
N ASN A 56 -14.13 5.83 13.61
CA ASN A 56 -15.35 5.26 13.06
C ASN A 56 -15.65 3.83 13.56
N VAL A 57 -14.83 3.28 14.45
CA VAL A 57 -15.09 1.97 15.07
C VAL A 57 -16.45 1.95 15.78
N GLU A 58 -16.77 3.00 16.54
CA GLU A 58 -18.04 3.12 17.25
C GLU A 58 -19.22 3.37 16.30
N ASP A 59 -18.97 4.07 15.19
CA ASP A 59 -20.01 4.44 14.21
C ASP A 59 -20.54 3.22 13.45
N GLY A 60 -19.70 2.22 13.19
CA GLY A 60 -20.05 0.99 12.47
C GLY A 60 -20.96 0.04 13.26
N GLN A 61 -21.12 0.24 14.56
CA GLN A 61 -21.97 -0.60 15.43
C GLN A 61 -23.46 -0.22 15.37
N CYS A 62 -23.80 0.85 14.70
CA CYS A 62 -25.19 1.31 14.64
C CYS A 62 -26.02 0.44 13.69
N SER A 63 -26.98 -0.26 14.27
CA SER A 63 -27.95 -1.09 13.57
C SER A 63 -28.65 -0.36 12.43
N GLY A 64 -28.39 -0.76 11.21
CA GLY A 64 -29.28 -0.81 10.03
C GLY A 64 -30.01 0.44 9.52
N LYS A 65 -30.17 1.49 10.30
CA LYS A 65 -31.03 2.62 9.91
C LYS A 65 -30.31 3.91 9.54
N ASN A 66 -29.00 4.01 9.71
CA ASN A 66 -28.22 5.23 9.44
C ASN A 66 -26.86 4.92 8.81
N ARG A 67 -26.82 4.07 7.80
CA ARG A 67 -25.63 3.87 6.98
C ARG A 67 -25.47 5.07 6.03
N LEU A 68 -24.28 5.62 5.97
CA LEU A 68 -23.91 6.63 5.00
C LEU A 68 -22.97 5.99 3.96
N ASP A 69 -23.13 6.40 2.71
CA ASP A 69 -22.18 6.04 1.66
C ASP A 69 -20.86 6.84 1.80
N VAL A 70 -19.91 6.56 0.93
CA VAL A 70 -18.62 7.26 0.87
C VAL A 70 -18.76 8.78 0.71
N ASN A 71 -19.90 9.25 0.19
CA ASN A 71 -20.22 10.67 0.01
C ASN A 71 -20.85 11.30 1.25
N GLY A 72 -21.06 10.53 2.31
CA GLY A 72 -21.78 10.97 3.49
C GLY A 72 -23.30 11.06 3.31
N HIS A 73 -23.86 10.41 2.26
CA HIS A 73 -25.29 10.32 2.06
C HIS A 73 -25.87 9.17 2.86
N ALA A 74 -27.06 9.34 3.41
CA ALA A 74 -27.77 8.26 4.06
C ALA A 74 -28.13 7.16 3.04
N ILE A 75 -27.58 5.97 3.20
CA ILE A 75 -27.95 4.79 2.39
C ILE A 75 -29.40 4.40 2.65
N ILE A 76 -29.99 4.85 3.74
CA ILE A 76 -31.40 4.63 4.08
C ILE A 76 -32.13 5.95 4.19
N THR A 77 -33.18 6.01 3.46
CA THR A 77 -34.15 7.02 3.11
C THR A 77 -34.87 7.73 4.28
N ASP A 78 -34.25 7.96 5.40
CA ASP A 78 -34.81 8.90 6.37
C ASP A 78 -34.28 10.30 6.06
N LYS A 79 -35.10 11.08 5.35
CA LYS A 79 -34.82 12.47 4.93
C LYS A 79 -34.49 13.45 6.06
N LYS A 80 -34.41 12.98 7.31
CA LYS A 80 -34.14 13.78 8.51
C LYS A 80 -32.69 13.64 9.05
N SER A 81 -31.84 12.81 8.47
CA SER A 81 -30.46 12.67 8.97
C SER A 81 -29.53 13.75 8.37
N THR A 82 -29.75 14.99 8.74
CA THR A 82 -28.84 16.14 8.45
C THR A 82 -27.57 16.16 9.32
N LEU A 83 -26.97 14.99 9.67
CA LEU A 83 -26.26 14.87 10.93
C LEU A 83 -24.88 14.29 10.82
N VAL A 84 -24.29 14.46 9.67
CA VAL A 84 -23.00 13.91 9.29
C VAL A 84 -21.83 14.51 10.08
N ASN A 85 -21.98 15.74 10.61
CA ASN A 85 -20.86 16.51 11.18
C ASN A 85 -21.00 16.86 12.66
N ASP A 86 -21.83 16.14 13.43
CA ASP A 86 -21.93 16.38 14.87
C ASP A 86 -20.93 15.51 15.65
N PRO A 87 -19.82 16.07 16.16
CA PRO A 87 -18.79 15.33 16.88
C PRO A 87 -19.27 14.73 18.21
N THR A 88 -20.41 15.19 18.72
CA THR A 88 -20.98 14.73 20.00
C THR A 88 -21.89 13.52 19.85
N ARG A 89 -22.23 13.11 18.64
CA ARG A 89 -23.15 12.01 18.40
C ARG A 89 -22.48 10.65 18.56
N LYS A 90 -23.17 9.81 19.29
CA LYS A 90 -22.84 8.38 19.44
C LYS A 90 -23.40 7.52 18.28
N PHE A 91 -24.17 8.09 17.36
CA PHE A 91 -24.88 7.36 16.31
C PHE A 91 -24.70 8.07 14.97
N GLY A 92 -24.37 7.30 13.94
CA GLY A 92 -24.08 7.78 12.58
C GLY A 92 -22.61 7.66 12.23
N TYR A 93 -22.30 7.91 10.97
CA TYR A 93 -20.93 7.83 10.46
C TYR A 93 -20.31 9.24 10.45
N TYR A 94 -19.36 9.50 11.36
CA TYR A 94 -18.70 10.81 11.46
C TYR A 94 -17.68 11.00 10.35
N ARG A 95 -17.86 12.07 9.60
CA ARG A 95 -16.86 12.61 8.68
C ARG A 95 -16.52 14.05 9.08
N GLY A 96 -15.26 14.30 9.39
CA GLY A 96 -14.80 15.59 9.91
C GLY A 96 -13.40 15.47 10.47
N THR A 97 -13.02 16.41 11.32
CA THR A 97 -11.66 16.56 11.85
C THR A 97 -11.50 15.82 13.19
N GLY A 98 -10.35 15.19 13.35
CA GLY A 98 -9.85 14.65 14.61
C GLY A 98 -8.39 14.98 14.80
N TRP A 99 -7.99 15.22 16.03
CA TRP A 99 -6.62 15.58 16.38
C TRP A 99 -5.95 14.51 17.22
N TYR A 100 -4.69 14.26 16.90
CA TYR A 100 -3.77 13.41 17.64
C TYR A 100 -2.64 14.24 18.20
N SER A 101 -2.15 13.91 19.40
CA SER A 101 -0.97 14.50 20.00
C SER A 101 -0.12 13.44 20.71
N ARG A 102 1.18 13.55 20.56
CA ARG A 102 2.16 12.70 21.26
C ARG A 102 3.39 13.50 21.64
N ILE A 103 3.84 13.33 22.88
CA ILE A 103 5.10 13.92 23.34
C ILE A 103 6.27 13.00 22.94
N LEU A 104 7.24 13.57 22.25
CA LEU A 104 8.47 12.92 21.82
C LEU A 104 9.66 13.46 22.63
N PHE A 105 10.27 12.62 23.45
CA PHE A 105 11.58 12.95 24.03
C PHE A 105 12.67 12.62 23.01
N ILE A 106 13.49 13.61 22.63
CA ILE A 106 14.59 13.42 21.68
C ILE A 106 15.90 13.39 22.48
N PRO A 107 16.61 12.24 22.51
CA PRO A 107 17.85 12.08 23.27
C PRO A 107 18.97 13.01 22.77
N THR A 108 19.88 13.38 23.66
CA THR A 108 21.02 14.28 23.34
C THR A 108 22.02 13.67 22.36
N ASP A 109 22.15 12.35 22.36
CA ASP A 109 23.01 11.58 21.44
C ASP A 109 22.50 11.56 20.01
N TRP A 110 21.26 12.01 19.78
CA TRP A 110 20.71 12.18 18.43
C TRP A 110 20.99 13.56 17.81
N LYS A 111 21.77 14.41 18.46
CA LYS A 111 22.08 15.79 17.99
C LYS A 111 22.62 15.83 16.56
N GLU A 112 23.44 14.85 16.18
CA GLU A 112 24.06 14.77 14.85
C GLU A 112 23.30 13.82 13.89
N LYS A 113 22.10 13.38 14.28
CA LYS A 113 21.24 12.52 13.47
C LYS A 113 20.18 13.30 12.72
N ARG A 114 19.64 12.68 11.67
CA ARG A 114 18.41 13.13 11.03
C ARG A 114 17.25 12.31 11.57
N ILE A 115 16.15 12.96 11.81
CA ILE A 115 14.97 12.36 12.43
C ILE A 115 13.77 12.65 11.54
N PHE A 116 13.11 11.58 11.11
CA PHE A 116 11.92 11.65 10.28
C PHE A 116 10.77 10.96 11.01
N VAL A 117 9.55 11.42 10.75
CA VAL A 117 8.33 10.70 11.13
C VAL A 117 7.68 10.16 9.88
N ARG A 118 7.32 8.88 9.90
CA ARG A 118 6.59 8.21 8.82
C ARG A 118 5.30 7.66 9.39
N PHE A 119 4.19 8.03 8.75
CA PHE A 119 2.87 7.44 8.97
C PHE A 119 2.55 6.52 7.79
N GLU A 120 2.04 5.33 8.06
CA GLU A 120 1.75 4.38 6.99
C GLU A 120 0.46 4.73 6.25
N ALA A 121 -0.51 5.37 6.90
CA ALA A 121 -1.66 6.03 6.30
C ALA A 121 -2.40 6.91 7.32
N ALA A 122 -3.23 7.82 6.81
CA ALA A 122 -4.22 8.57 7.58
C ALA A 122 -5.44 8.86 6.71
N GLY A 123 -6.61 8.74 7.27
CA GLY A 123 -7.82 8.93 6.48
C GLY A 123 -8.49 10.28 6.72
N GLN A 124 -8.46 11.20 5.78
CA GLN A 124 -8.16 11.22 4.36
C GLN A 124 -7.10 12.29 4.05
N VAL A 125 -7.08 13.36 4.82
CA VAL A 125 -6.08 14.44 4.79
C VAL A 125 -5.40 14.49 6.13
N ALA A 126 -4.07 14.60 6.14
CA ALA A 126 -3.31 14.71 7.38
C ALA A 126 -2.42 15.95 7.36
N ARG A 127 -2.48 16.79 8.40
CA ARG A 127 -1.56 17.93 8.62
C ARG A 127 -0.71 17.63 9.84
N ILE A 128 0.60 17.75 9.67
CA ILE A 128 1.59 17.37 10.67
C ILE A 128 2.21 18.62 11.27
N TYR A 129 2.25 18.67 12.60
CA TYR A 129 2.83 19.77 13.36
C TYR A 129 3.85 19.24 14.35
N ILE A 130 4.92 19.98 14.55
CA ILE A 130 5.90 19.76 15.61
C ILE A 130 6.13 21.07 16.37
N ASN A 131 6.00 21.05 17.69
CA ASN A 131 6.15 22.24 18.57
C ASN A 131 5.29 23.44 18.10
N GLY A 132 4.07 23.16 17.59
CA GLY A 132 3.14 24.16 17.07
C GLY A 132 3.41 24.63 15.63
N GLN A 133 4.49 24.18 14.99
CA GLN A 133 4.82 24.52 13.61
C GLN A 133 4.35 23.45 12.64
N MET A 134 3.61 23.85 11.61
CA MET A 134 3.17 22.96 10.54
C MET A 134 4.35 22.55 9.66
N LEU A 135 4.51 21.23 9.43
CA LEU A 135 5.52 20.67 8.54
C LEU A 135 4.99 20.49 7.11
N GLY A 136 3.73 20.12 6.99
CA GLY A 136 3.09 19.88 5.70
C GLY A 136 1.75 19.20 5.81
N GLU A 137 1.14 18.99 4.65
CA GLU A 137 -0.13 18.30 4.46
C GLU A 137 0.08 17.11 3.53
N HIS A 138 -0.54 15.97 3.83
CA HIS A 138 -0.68 14.83 2.95
C HIS A 138 -2.14 14.66 2.56
N VAL A 139 -2.39 14.42 1.27
CA VAL A 139 -3.71 14.23 0.69
C VAL A 139 -3.79 12.83 0.08
N GLY A 140 -4.68 12.01 0.61
CA GLY A 140 -4.85 10.61 0.23
C GLY A 140 -4.96 9.70 1.44
N ALA A 141 -5.91 8.76 1.40
CA ALA A 141 -6.22 7.97 2.58
C ALA A 141 -5.31 6.74 2.76
N PHE A 142 -4.65 6.24 1.68
CA PHE A 142 -4.25 4.82 1.62
C PHE A 142 -2.75 4.58 1.49
N THR A 143 -1.97 5.63 1.35
CA THR A 143 -0.51 5.57 1.15
C THR A 143 0.23 6.21 2.31
N ALA A 144 1.50 5.85 2.46
CA ALA A 144 2.35 6.38 3.50
C ALA A 144 2.88 7.77 3.15
N PHE A 145 3.18 8.55 4.18
CA PHE A 145 3.84 9.85 4.06
C PHE A 145 4.91 10.03 5.13
N CYS A 146 5.91 10.87 4.82
CA CYS A 146 7.09 11.03 5.67
C CYS A 146 7.54 12.50 5.69
N TYR A 147 7.86 13.01 6.87
CA TYR A 147 8.37 14.36 7.07
C TYR A 147 9.66 14.37 7.90
N GLU A 148 10.59 15.24 7.57
CA GLU A 148 11.79 15.46 8.40
C GLU A 148 11.48 16.39 9.56
N LEU A 149 11.72 15.92 10.77
CA LEU A 149 11.53 16.67 12.01
C LEU A 149 12.77 17.45 12.43
N THR A 150 13.96 17.04 11.99
CA THR A 150 15.27 17.50 12.48
C THR A 150 15.38 18.99 12.72
N PRO A 151 14.96 19.88 11.78
CA PRO A 151 15.14 21.34 11.94
C PRO A 151 14.27 21.97 13.02
N TYR A 152 13.26 21.24 13.50
CA TYR A 152 12.20 21.77 14.37
C TYR A 152 12.24 21.17 15.78
N LEU A 153 13.21 20.25 16.04
CA LEU A 153 13.31 19.52 17.29
C LEU A 153 14.17 20.24 18.33
N ASN A 154 13.72 20.20 19.58
CA ASN A 154 14.49 20.56 20.75
C ASN A 154 15.21 19.31 21.27
N ILE A 155 16.51 19.20 21.01
CA ILE A 155 17.34 18.06 21.40
C ILE A 155 17.53 18.04 22.93
N GLY A 156 17.45 16.87 23.55
CA GLY A 156 17.48 16.66 24.98
C GLY A 156 16.23 17.07 25.74
N ARG A 157 15.12 17.30 25.01
CA ARG A 157 13.84 17.79 25.54
C ARG A 157 12.65 17.06 24.94
N ASN A 158 11.49 17.28 25.56
CA ASN A 158 10.21 16.90 25.01
C ASN A 158 9.81 17.81 23.86
N ASN A 159 9.24 17.22 22.82
CA ASN A 159 8.68 17.88 21.65
C ASN A 159 7.25 17.43 21.48
N ASP A 160 6.34 18.34 21.11
CA ASP A 160 4.92 18.04 20.90
C ASP A 160 4.67 17.77 19.41
N LEU A 161 4.48 16.50 19.07
CA LEU A 161 4.05 16.06 17.73
C LEU A 161 2.53 16.02 17.69
N ARG A 162 1.93 16.77 16.75
CA ARG A 162 0.49 16.76 16.53
C ARG A 162 0.15 16.41 15.10
N VAL A 163 -0.97 15.72 14.94
CA VAL A 163 -1.52 15.38 13.63
C VAL A 163 -3.01 15.71 13.63
N GLU A 164 -3.37 16.63 12.75
CA GLU A 164 -4.77 16.85 12.37
C GLU A 164 -5.12 15.89 11.26
N VAL A 165 -6.19 15.14 11.41
CA VAL A 165 -6.71 14.22 10.39
C VAL A 165 -8.13 14.62 10.07
N ASP A 166 -8.47 14.71 8.77
CA ASP A 166 -9.79 15.11 8.29
C ASP A 166 -10.26 14.14 7.20
N ASN A 167 -11.38 13.44 7.46
CA ASN A 167 -12.04 12.56 6.49
C ASN A 167 -13.30 13.19 5.87
N THR A 168 -13.46 14.50 5.94
CA THR A 168 -14.54 15.21 5.25
C THR A 168 -14.49 14.92 3.76
N HIS A 169 -15.67 14.64 3.16
CA HIS A 169 -15.75 14.41 1.73
C HIS A 169 -15.32 15.64 0.93
N ARG A 170 -14.37 15.44 0.01
CA ARG A 170 -13.86 16.48 -0.89
C ARG A 170 -13.95 16.00 -2.33
N GLN A 171 -14.37 16.89 -3.22
CA GLN A 171 -14.53 16.59 -4.65
C GLN A 171 -13.19 16.38 -5.39
N ASP A 172 -12.10 16.83 -4.82
CA ASP A 172 -10.75 16.73 -5.39
C ASP A 172 -9.96 15.52 -4.87
N ILE A 173 -10.54 14.69 -3.98
CA ILE A 173 -9.85 13.54 -3.37
C ILE A 173 -10.64 12.24 -3.61
N PRO A 174 -10.20 11.35 -4.50
CA PRO A 174 -10.81 10.05 -4.66
C PRO A 174 -10.57 9.11 -3.45
N PRO A 175 -11.47 8.13 -3.22
CA PRO A 175 -12.66 7.84 -4.01
C PRO A 175 -13.76 8.84 -3.79
N LEU A 176 -14.47 9.22 -4.85
CA LEU A 176 -15.56 10.19 -4.78
C LEU A 176 -16.88 9.55 -4.42
N SER A 177 -17.06 8.30 -4.81
CA SER A 177 -18.21 7.47 -4.51
C SER A 177 -17.81 5.99 -4.41
N GLY A 178 -18.70 5.16 -3.91
CA GLY A 178 -18.52 3.72 -3.75
C GLY A 178 -19.46 3.18 -2.69
N ASP A 179 -19.54 1.88 -2.55
CA ASP A 179 -20.36 1.19 -1.55
C ASP A 179 -19.59 0.82 -0.27
N PHE A 180 -18.45 1.47 -0.04
CA PHE A 180 -17.58 1.30 1.13
C PHE A 180 -17.35 2.63 1.87
N ASN A 181 -16.89 2.55 3.12
CA ASN A 181 -16.65 3.71 3.96
C ASN A 181 -15.23 4.27 3.75
N VAL A 182 -15.07 5.60 3.97
CA VAL A 182 -13.76 6.26 4.09
C VAL A 182 -13.57 6.62 5.56
N ASN A 183 -12.97 5.72 6.32
CA ASN A 183 -12.78 5.88 7.75
C ASN A 183 -11.71 6.91 8.08
N GLY A 184 -11.92 7.65 9.17
CA GLY A 184 -10.98 8.63 9.67
C GLY A 184 -10.05 8.05 10.74
N GLY A 185 -8.91 8.69 10.90
CA GLY A 185 -7.92 8.39 11.93
C GLY A 185 -6.54 8.04 11.40
N LEU A 186 -5.61 7.86 12.34
CA LEU A 186 -4.31 7.23 12.10
C LEU A 186 -4.48 5.71 12.19
N TYR A 187 -5.04 5.15 11.14
CA TYR A 187 -5.54 3.78 11.13
C TYR A 187 -4.49 2.74 10.70
N ARG A 188 -3.23 3.16 10.53
CA ARG A 188 -2.05 2.31 10.33
C ARG A 188 -0.92 2.76 11.24
N PRO A 189 0.15 1.95 11.39
CA PRO A 189 1.28 2.28 12.25
C PRO A 189 1.99 3.58 11.89
N ALA A 190 2.67 4.16 12.90
CA ALA A 190 3.60 5.27 12.72
C ALA A 190 4.97 4.90 13.31
N GLN A 191 6.05 5.53 12.79
CA GLN A 191 7.41 5.30 13.28
C GLN A 191 8.30 6.54 13.11
N LEU A 192 9.30 6.65 13.97
CA LEU A 192 10.47 7.49 13.71
C LEU A 192 11.49 6.69 12.91
N ILE A 193 12.12 7.41 11.97
CA ILE A 193 13.29 6.93 11.25
C ILE A 193 14.45 7.85 11.66
N VAL A 194 15.44 7.30 12.35
CA VAL A 194 16.63 8.05 12.79
C VAL A 194 17.82 7.56 11.99
N THR A 195 18.50 8.48 11.31
CA THR A 195 19.60 8.15 10.40
C THR A 195 20.84 8.99 10.66
N ASP A 196 21.95 8.63 10.02
CA ASP A 196 23.09 9.53 9.83
C ASP A 196 22.70 10.70 8.91
N LYS A 197 23.56 11.72 8.81
CA LYS A 197 23.41 12.84 7.86
C LYS A 197 23.34 12.33 6.42
N VAL A 198 24.13 11.33 6.10
CA VAL A 198 24.09 10.62 4.81
C VAL A 198 23.25 9.37 4.97
N CYS A 199 22.17 9.27 4.23
CA CYS A 199 21.23 8.15 4.33
C CYS A 199 20.58 7.79 2.99
N VAL A 200 20.02 6.59 2.92
CA VAL A 200 19.03 6.26 1.89
C VAL A 200 17.80 7.14 2.12
N TYR A 201 17.34 7.83 1.09
CA TYR A 201 16.41 8.94 1.19
C TYR A 201 14.96 8.50 1.47
N PRO A 202 14.40 8.79 2.67
CA PRO A 202 13.06 8.33 3.03
C PRO A 202 11.94 9.25 2.54
N LEU A 203 12.27 10.43 1.96
CA LEU A 203 11.28 11.41 1.52
C LEU A 203 10.87 11.26 0.05
N ASP A 204 11.38 10.25 -0.67
CA ASP A 204 10.92 9.93 -2.02
C ASP A 204 9.58 9.21 -1.93
N TYR A 205 8.49 9.98 -1.83
CA TYR A 205 7.11 9.47 -1.67
C TYR A 205 6.96 8.49 -0.50
N ALA A 206 7.70 8.69 0.60
CA ALA A 206 7.77 7.79 1.75
C ALA A 206 8.09 6.32 1.42
N SER A 207 8.72 6.09 0.27
CA SER A 207 9.22 4.78 -0.17
C SER A 207 10.48 4.37 0.59
N SER A 208 10.99 3.18 0.29
CA SER A 208 12.28 2.72 0.85
C SER A 208 13.48 3.53 0.34
N GLY A 209 13.33 4.32 -0.73
CA GLY A 209 14.43 4.96 -1.45
C GLY A 209 15.31 3.97 -2.25
N VAL A 210 14.89 2.71 -2.33
CA VAL A 210 15.55 1.62 -3.06
C VAL A 210 14.55 0.98 -4.01
N TYR A 211 14.95 0.76 -5.27
CA TYR A 211 14.12 0.17 -6.31
C TYR A 211 14.89 -0.97 -6.98
N ILE A 212 14.32 -2.17 -6.92
CA ILE A 212 14.97 -3.40 -7.37
C ILE A 212 14.23 -3.93 -8.60
N THR A 213 14.93 -4.03 -9.72
CA THR A 213 14.35 -4.48 -10.98
C THR A 213 15.11 -5.70 -11.50
N THR A 214 14.42 -6.80 -11.70
CA THR A 214 14.98 -7.96 -12.40
C THR A 214 15.10 -7.60 -13.87
N LYS A 215 16.33 -7.59 -14.41
CA LYS A 215 16.63 -7.25 -15.81
C LYS A 215 16.63 -8.46 -16.69
N GLU A 216 17.14 -9.57 -16.19
CA GLU A 216 17.30 -10.81 -16.93
C GLU A 216 17.23 -12.00 -15.98
N ILE A 217 16.57 -13.08 -16.41
CA ILE A 217 16.58 -14.37 -15.74
C ILE A 217 16.96 -15.42 -16.79
N GLN A 218 18.05 -16.14 -16.53
CA GLN A 218 18.47 -17.33 -17.25
C GLN A 218 18.50 -18.52 -16.27
N LYS A 219 18.74 -19.73 -16.78
CA LYS A 219 18.76 -20.93 -15.97
C LYS A 219 19.85 -20.91 -14.89
N ASP A 220 21.01 -20.37 -15.23
CA ASP A 220 22.23 -20.36 -14.43
C ASP A 220 22.56 -18.99 -13.80
N ARG A 221 21.89 -17.94 -14.24
CA ARG A 221 22.11 -16.59 -13.69
C ARG A 221 20.87 -15.70 -13.76
N ALA A 222 20.81 -14.73 -12.83
CA ALA A 222 19.88 -13.61 -12.91
C ALA A 222 20.63 -12.29 -12.72
N VAL A 223 20.24 -11.26 -13.48
CA VAL A 223 20.78 -9.90 -13.36
C VAL A 223 19.73 -8.99 -12.76
N VAL A 224 20.09 -8.33 -11.67
CA VAL A 224 19.22 -7.42 -10.91
C VAL A 224 19.83 -6.03 -10.93
N GLU A 225 19.03 -5.04 -11.30
CA GLU A 225 19.37 -3.62 -11.14
C GLU A 225 18.84 -3.13 -9.81
N VAL A 226 19.73 -2.55 -9.00
CA VAL A 226 19.38 -1.90 -7.73
C VAL A 226 19.65 -0.41 -7.86
N LYS A 227 18.59 0.38 -7.85
CA LYS A 227 18.63 1.84 -7.86
C LYS A 227 18.41 2.35 -6.44
N SER A 228 19.38 3.06 -5.87
CA SER A 228 19.31 3.65 -4.54
C SER A 228 19.38 5.17 -4.61
N LEU A 229 18.50 5.85 -3.89
CA LEU A 229 18.50 7.30 -3.72
C LEU A 229 19.24 7.63 -2.43
N ILE A 230 20.41 8.24 -2.54
CA ILE A 230 21.24 8.59 -1.38
C ILE A 230 21.22 10.10 -1.22
N ASN A 231 20.87 10.55 -0.02
CA ASN A 231 20.84 11.97 0.30
C ASN A 231 21.93 12.32 1.31
N ASN A 232 22.67 13.42 1.04
CA ASN A 232 23.57 14.05 1.98
C ASN A 232 22.86 15.26 2.60
N GLY A 233 22.28 15.10 3.79
CA GLY A 233 21.51 16.12 4.49
C GLY A 233 22.36 17.14 5.25
N ILE A 234 23.65 17.25 4.98
CA ILE A 234 24.49 18.31 5.54
C ILE A 234 24.06 19.62 4.88
N ARG A 235 23.49 20.53 5.66
CA ARG A 235 23.06 21.84 5.14
C ARG A 235 24.26 22.79 5.04
N ALA A 236 24.47 23.35 3.85
CA ALA A 236 25.48 24.39 3.62
C ALA A 236 25.21 25.67 4.43
N ALA A 237 23.97 25.92 4.82
CA ALA A 237 23.52 27.16 5.47
C ALA A 237 23.94 27.31 6.96
N MET A 238 24.55 26.30 7.57
CA MET A 238 25.02 26.38 8.97
C MET A 238 26.54 26.50 9.13
N SER A 239 27.29 26.46 8.05
CA SER A 239 28.73 26.70 8.05
C SER A 239 29.03 28.01 7.34
N ASN A 240 29.74 28.91 8.01
CA ASN A 240 30.37 30.06 7.34
C ASN A 240 31.54 29.63 6.42
N GLU A 241 31.59 28.37 6.03
CA GLU A 241 32.60 27.80 5.15
C GLU A 241 32.24 28.06 3.69
N PRO A 242 33.21 28.55 2.88
CA PRO A 242 32.95 28.93 1.49
C PRO A 242 32.79 27.75 0.53
N GLU A 243 33.08 26.51 0.96
CA GLU A 243 32.96 25.31 0.12
C GLU A 243 31.76 24.46 0.56
N THR A 244 30.99 23.98 -0.41
CA THR A 244 29.93 23.03 -0.17
C THR A 244 30.54 21.72 0.35
N PRO A 245 30.28 21.30 1.60
CA PRO A 245 30.94 20.12 2.14
C PRO A 245 30.55 18.88 1.31
N THR A 246 31.55 18.10 0.93
CA THR A 246 31.38 16.84 0.23
C THR A 246 31.63 15.66 1.16
N GLU A 247 30.93 14.54 0.92
CA GLU A 247 31.10 13.29 1.65
C GLU A 247 31.48 12.16 0.70
N ASN A 248 32.52 11.42 1.03
CA ASN A 248 32.92 10.23 0.30
C ASN A 248 32.33 8.97 0.97
N ILE A 249 31.59 8.22 0.17
CA ILE A 249 30.95 6.99 0.61
C ILE A 249 31.28 5.82 -0.31
N VAL A 250 31.03 4.62 0.17
CA VAL A 250 30.87 3.42 -0.65
C VAL A 250 29.47 2.90 -0.45
N LEU A 251 28.69 2.82 -1.53
CA LEU A 251 27.41 2.11 -1.52
C LEU A 251 27.69 0.63 -1.77
N GLU A 252 27.35 -0.21 -0.80
CA GLU A 252 27.45 -1.66 -0.89
C GLU A 252 26.05 -2.25 -0.98
N THR A 253 25.79 -3.05 -2.01
CA THR A 253 24.60 -3.90 -2.09
C THR A 253 25.02 -5.34 -1.91
N ARG A 254 24.39 -6.03 -0.98
CA ARG A 254 24.52 -7.47 -0.73
C ARG A 254 23.19 -8.15 -0.98
N ILE A 255 23.21 -9.27 -1.65
CA ILE A 255 22.04 -10.13 -1.77
C ILE A 255 22.31 -11.39 -0.96
N LYS A 256 21.38 -11.70 -0.05
CA LYS A 256 21.41 -12.88 0.79
C LYS A 256 20.29 -13.82 0.42
N ASP A 257 20.54 -15.10 0.54
CA ASP A 257 19.54 -16.14 0.39
C ASP A 257 18.71 -16.33 1.67
N ALA A 258 17.81 -17.32 1.67
CA ALA A 258 16.94 -17.61 2.82
C ALA A 258 17.70 -18.18 4.04
N ASP A 259 18.92 -18.66 3.83
CA ASP A 259 19.82 -19.16 4.90
C ASP A 259 20.77 -18.05 5.40
N ASP A 260 20.52 -16.78 5.03
CA ASP A 260 21.30 -15.58 5.38
C ASP A 260 22.74 -15.58 4.80
N LEU A 261 23.00 -16.42 3.77
CA LEU A 261 24.28 -16.46 3.08
C LEU A 261 24.36 -15.39 1.98
N VAL A 262 25.47 -14.67 1.91
CA VAL A 262 25.71 -13.68 0.87
C VAL A 262 25.99 -14.39 -0.45
N VAL A 263 25.04 -14.30 -1.39
CA VAL A 263 25.14 -14.93 -2.72
C VAL A 263 25.65 -13.96 -3.79
N ALA A 264 25.55 -12.65 -3.56
CA ALA A 264 26.09 -11.63 -4.45
C ALA A 264 26.41 -10.35 -3.70
N VAL A 265 27.42 -9.60 -4.18
CA VAL A 265 27.81 -8.31 -3.62
C VAL A 265 28.36 -7.39 -4.70
N THR A 266 28.01 -6.11 -4.61
CA THR A 266 28.62 -5.06 -5.43
C THR A 266 28.90 -3.82 -4.59
N ARG A 267 29.90 -3.02 -5.01
CA ARG A 267 30.31 -1.79 -4.32
C ARG A 267 30.55 -0.67 -5.30
N THR A 268 30.04 0.52 -4.97
CA THR A 268 30.21 1.72 -5.81
C THR A 268 30.68 2.87 -4.93
N PRO A 269 31.92 3.36 -5.12
CA PRO A 269 32.36 4.58 -4.46
C PRO A 269 31.67 5.80 -5.07
N LYS A 270 31.32 6.78 -4.23
CA LYS A 270 30.64 8.01 -4.66
C LYS A 270 31.00 9.17 -3.76
N THR A 271 31.26 10.33 -4.36
CA THR A 271 31.31 11.62 -3.65
C THR A 271 29.94 12.29 -3.74
N LEU A 272 29.45 12.76 -2.62
CA LEU A 272 28.14 13.39 -2.47
C LEU A 272 28.32 14.86 -2.07
N GLU A 273 27.70 15.77 -2.80
CA GLU A 273 27.59 17.17 -2.42
C GLU A 273 26.55 17.34 -1.30
N ALA A 274 26.74 18.37 -0.47
CA ALA A 274 25.79 18.71 0.58
C ALA A 274 24.41 19.03 0.01
N ASP A 275 23.37 18.70 0.76
CA ASP A 275 21.96 18.98 0.44
C ASP A 275 21.49 18.39 -0.90
N ARG A 276 22.17 17.34 -1.41
CA ARG A 276 21.87 16.69 -2.68
C ARG A 276 21.38 15.26 -2.48
N THR A 277 20.39 14.91 -3.29
CA THR A 277 19.99 13.51 -3.50
C THR A 277 20.59 13.00 -4.80
N VAL A 278 21.32 11.89 -4.73
CA VAL A 278 21.98 11.26 -5.87
C VAL A 278 21.38 9.88 -6.08
N LYS A 279 21.07 9.57 -7.32
CA LYS A 279 20.68 8.23 -7.75
C LYS A 279 21.92 7.42 -8.09
N ILE A 280 22.10 6.26 -7.46
CA ILE A 280 23.17 5.30 -7.75
C ILE A 280 22.52 4.01 -8.26
N ASN A 281 22.91 3.59 -9.45
CA ASN A 281 22.46 2.34 -10.06
C ASN A 281 23.58 1.30 -9.96
N GLN A 282 23.24 0.10 -9.49
CA GLN A 282 24.15 -1.03 -9.40
C GLN A 282 23.54 -2.23 -10.12
N LEU A 283 24.34 -2.95 -10.88
CA LEU A 283 23.97 -4.26 -11.43
C LEU A 283 24.60 -5.34 -10.56
N VAL A 284 23.80 -6.31 -10.19
CA VAL A 284 24.19 -7.43 -9.34
C VAL A 284 23.77 -8.72 -10.03
N THR A 285 24.69 -9.68 -10.15
CA THR A 285 24.43 -10.99 -10.73
C THR A 285 24.30 -12.03 -9.63
N ILE A 286 23.24 -12.84 -9.69
CA ILE A 286 23.01 -13.98 -8.82
C ILE A 286 23.23 -15.24 -9.68
N GLU A 287 24.18 -16.08 -9.28
CA GLU A 287 24.45 -17.35 -9.92
C GLU A 287 23.47 -18.43 -9.43
N ASN A 288 23.01 -19.30 -10.33
CA ASN A 288 22.05 -20.37 -10.06
C ASN A 288 20.81 -19.89 -9.26
N PRO A 289 20.05 -18.91 -9.78
CA PRO A 289 19.00 -18.26 -9.05
C PRO A 289 17.82 -19.19 -8.75
N ARG A 290 17.28 -19.10 -7.53
CA ARG A 290 15.99 -19.70 -7.18
C ARG A 290 14.89 -18.69 -7.42
N LEU A 291 13.83 -19.08 -8.13
CA LEU A 291 12.75 -18.19 -8.52
C LEU A 291 11.63 -18.17 -7.47
N TRP A 292 10.97 -17.02 -7.34
CA TRP A 292 9.70 -16.90 -6.66
C TRP A 292 8.59 -17.45 -7.57
N LYS A 293 7.92 -18.54 -7.16
CA LYS A 293 6.95 -19.30 -7.99
C LYS A 293 5.53 -19.22 -7.45
N GLY A 294 5.16 -18.08 -6.87
CA GLY A 294 3.85 -17.92 -6.25
C GLY A 294 3.61 -18.94 -5.15
N ARG A 295 2.37 -19.44 -5.02
CA ARG A 295 1.97 -20.41 -4.00
C ARG A 295 2.76 -21.72 -4.01
N LYS A 296 3.43 -22.06 -5.10
CA LYS A 296 4.20 -23.30 -5.22
C LYS A 296 5.53 -23.24 -4.47
N ASP A 297 6.23 -22.09 -4.55
CA ASP A 297 7.54 -21.87 -3.93
C ASP A 297 7.80 -20.35 -3.84
N PRO A 298 7.38 -19.66 -2.76
CA PRO A 298 7.50 -18.23 -2.60
C PRO A 298 8.90 -17.82 -2.11
N TYR A 299 9.95 -18.25 -2.81
CA TYR A 299 11.32 -18.02 -2.38
C TYR A 299 11.73 -16.56 -2.45
N LEU A 300 12.25 -16.03 -1.34
CA LEU A 300 12.70 -14.65 -1.22
C LEU A 300 14.19 -14.58 -0.91
N TYR A 301 14.88 -13.68 -1.59
CA TYR A 301 16.16 -13.13 -1.20
C TYR A 301 15.97 -11.86 -0.36
N GLN A 302 16.99 -11.48 0.38
CA GLN A 302 17.09 -10.18 1.03
C GLN A 302 18.16 -9.35 0.34
N VAL A 303 17.82 -8.12 -0.03
CA VAL A 303 18.75 -7.14 -0.59
C VAL A 303 19.09 -6.13 0.48
N GLU A 304 20.33 -6.14 0.95
CA GLU A 304 20.88 -5.22 1.94
C GLU A 304 21.61 -4.08 1.23
N ILE A 305 21.23 -2.86 1.54
CA ILE A 305 21.86 -1.64 1.07
C ILE A 305 22.60 -1.01 2.24
N ASN A 306 23.94 -0.97 2.16
CA ASN A 306 24.81 -0.39 3.16
C ASN A 306 25.49 0.87 2.62
N ILE A 307 25.38 1.98 3.33
CA ILE A 307 26.22 3.15 3.10
C ILE A 307 27.41 3.08 4.05
N LEU A 308 28.62 2.96 3.48
CA LEU A 308 29.84 2.94 4.24
C LEU A 308 30.55 4.29 4.13
N ARG A 309 30.94 4.86 5.29
CA ARG A 309 31.78 6.04 5.39
C ARG A 309 32.99 5.69 6.26
N ASN A 310 34.20 5.89 5.71
CA ASN A 310 35.46 5.49 6.37
C ASN A 310 35.46 4.00 6.81
N GLY A 311 34.90 3.12 5.98
CA GLY A 311 34.81 1.68 6.22
C GLY A 311 33.75 1.25 7.24
N LYS A 312 33.00 2.18 7.83
CA LYS A 312 31.90 1.90 8.79
C LYS A 312 30.55 2.09 8.13
N VAL A 313 29.60 1.18 8.39
CA VAL A 313 28.20 1.32 7.95
C VAL A 313 27.56 2.45 8.73
N VAL A 314 27.06 3.48 8.03
CA VAL A 314 26.36 4.64 8.60
C VAL A 314 24.86 4.60 8.35
N ASP A 315 24.40 3.89 7.32
CA ASP A 315 22.98 3.62 7.09
C ASP A 315 22.79 2.24 6.48
N HIS A 316 21.65 1.62 6.76
CA HIS A 316 21.34 0.27 6.35
C HIS A 316 19.84 0.11 6.05
N VAL A 317 19.51 -0.43 4.86
CA VAL A 317 18.13 -0.69 4.43
C VAL A 317 18.05 -2.10 3.86
N ILE A 318 17.01 -2.83 4.24
CA ILE A 318 16.74 -4.18 3.73
C ILE A 318 15.46 -4.15 2.88
N GLN A 319 15.49 -4.81 1.73
CA GLN A 319 14.33 -4.98 0.85
C GLN A 319 14.18 -6.44 0.42
N PRO A 320 12.93 -6.94 0.23
CA PRO A 320 12.70 -8.27 -0.32
C PRO A 320 13.06 -8.31 -1.81
N LEU A 321 13.44 -9.49 -2.31
CA LEU A 321 13.60 -9.77 -3.71
C LEU A 321 13.08 -11.18 -4.03
N GLY A 322 12.01 -11.24 -4.82
CA GLY A 322 11.54 -12.47 -5.47
C GLY A 322 11.82 -12.39 -6.97
N LEU A 323 12.69 -13.25 -7.45
CA LEU A 323 13.02 -13.32 -8.88
C LEU A 323 11.87 -13.98 -9.65
N ARG A 324 11.20 -13.24 -10.52
CA ARG A 324 10.07 -13.73 -11.32
C ARG A 324 9.87 -12.90 -12.58
N THR A 325 9.13 -13.50 -13.51
CA THR A 325 8.58 -12.85 -14.70
C THR A 325 7.07 -13.07 -14.77
N PHE A 326 6.34 -12.08 -15.29
CA PHE A 326 4.91 -12.17 -15.58
C PHE A 326 4.65 -11.85 -17.05
N ARG A 327 3.69 -12.53 -17.65
CA ARG A 327 3.11 -12.15 -18.94
C ARG A 327 1.69 -12.68 -19.08
N ILE A 328 0.92 -12.07 -19.97
CA ILE A 328 -0.36 -12.61 -20.41
C ILE A 328 -0.14 -13.24 -21.79
N ASP A 329 -0.58 -14.47 -21.93
CA ASP A 329 -0.53 -15.23 -23.16
C ASP A 329 -1.96 -15.51 -23.63
N SER A 330 -2.22 -15.31 -24.94
CA SER A 330 -3.57 -15.48 -25.50
C SER A 330 -4.13 -16.90 -25.42
N HIS A 331 -3.27 -17.92 -25.27
CA HIS A 331 -3.67 -19.34 -25.19
C HIS A 331 -3.49 -19.93 -23.82
N GLN A 332 -2.53 -19.43 -23.04
CA GLN A 332 -2.16 -19.99 -21.73
C GLN A 332 -2.72 -19.16 -20.56
N GLY A 333 -3.24 -17.96 -20.82
CA GLY A 333 -3.67 -17.01 -19.81
C GLY A 333 -2.51 -16.34 -19.10
N PHE A 334 -2.57 -16.25 -17.77
CA PHE A 334 -1.48 -15.68 -16.98
C PHE A 334 -0.32 -16.68 -16.85
N VAL A 335 0.87 -16.22 -17.14
CA VAL A 335 2.11 -17.01 -17.12
C VAL A 335 3.08 -16.43 -16.09
N LEU A 336 3.53 -17.28 -15.17
CA LEU A 336 4.54 -16.97 -14.16
C LEU A 336 5.79 -17.82 -14.44
N ASN A 337 6.93 -17.14 -14.68
CA ASN A 337 8.21 -17.83 -14.96
C ASN A 337 8.11 -18.86 -16.10
N GLU A 338 7.51 -18.44 -17.21
CA GLU A 338 7.26 -19.26 -18.41
C GLU A 338 6.32 -20.48 -18.20
N GLU A 339 5.69 -20.61 -17.03
CA GLU A 339 4.70 -21.64 -16.76
C GLU A 339 3.29 -21.03 -16.63
N PRO A 340 2.25 -21.65 -17.23
CA PRO A 340 0.87 -21.26 -16.98
C PRO A 340 0.55 -21.29 -15.48
N TYR A 341 -0.01 -20.22 -14.96
CA TYR A 341 -0.33 -20.09 -13.55
C TYR A 341 -1.81 -19.73 -13.35
N PRO A 342 -2.61 -20.59 -12.72
CA PRO A 342 -4.03 -20.35 -12.56
C PRO A 342 -4.28 -19.21 -11.57
N ILE A 343 -5.14 -18.27 -11.95
CA ILE A 343 -5.56 -17.16 -11.09
C ILE A 343 -6.92 -17.50 -10.49
N TYR A 344 -6.92 -17.79 -9.18
CA TYR A 344 -8.12 -17.90 -8.35
C TYR A 344 -8.06 -16.76 -7.36
N GLY A 345 -8.77 -15.68 -7.66
CA GLY A 345 -8.68 -14.43 -6.93
C GLY A 345 -9.84 -14.20 -5.97
N VAL A 346 -9.57 -13.46 -4.91
CA VAL A 346 -10.57 -12.87 -4.01
C VAL A 346 -10.38 -11.36 -3.97
N GLY A 347 -11.49 -10.61 -3.88
CA GLY A 347 -11.45 -9.18 -3.56
C GLY A 347 -11.43 -8.99 -2.05
N ARG A 348 -10.64 -8.03 -1.55
CA ARG A 348 -10.56 -7.71 -0.12
C ARG A 348 -10.64 -6.21 0.12
N HIS A 349 -11.63 -5.78 0.92
CA HIS A 349 -11.62 -4.50 1.61
C HIS A 349 -10.90 -4.61 2.97
N GLN A 350 -10.35 -3.49 3.47
CA GLN A 350 -9.62 -3.46 4.75
C GLN A 350 -10.52 -3.25 5.98
N ASP A 351 -11.81 -3.56 5.87
CA ASP A 351 -12.75 -3.42 6.98
C ASP A 351 -12.81 -4.69 7.84
N MET A 352 -12.90 -4.50 9.15
CA MET A 352 -13.18 -5.58 10.08
C MET A 352 -14.21 -5.12 11.10
N LYS A 353 -15.10 -6.03 11.49
CA LYS A 353 -16.09 -5.79 12.54
C LYS A 353 -15.40 -5.32 13.81
N ASP A 354 -15.94 -4.28 14.43
CA ASP A 354 -15.49 -3.66 15.68
C ASP A 354 -14.09 -3.03 15.61
N LYS A 355 -13.49 -2.90 14.41
CA LYS A 355 -12.18 -2.29 14.18
C LYS A 355 -12.16 -1.25 13.05
N ALA A 356 -13.20 -1.25 12.19
CA ALA A 356 -13.19 -0.44 10.96
C ALA A 356 -11.88 -0.69 10.17
N TRP A 357 -11.06 0.33 9.90
CA TRP A 357 -9.77 0.19 9.21
C TRP A 357 -8.57 0.02 10.15
N ALA A 358 -8.77 0.08 11.46
CA ALA A 358 -7.69 -0.03 12.45
C ALA A 358 -7.27 -1.49 12.69
N LEU A 359 -6.72 -2.12 11.65
CA LEU A 359 -6.32 -3.52 11.67
C LEU A 359 -4.89 -3.70 12.18
N THR A 360 -4.69 -4.74 12.99
CA THR A 360 -3.37 -5.16 13.46
C THR A 360 -2.72 -6.16 12.49
N GLU A 361 -1.47 -6.53 12.74
CA GLU A 361 -0.80 -7.59 11.98
C GLU A 361 -1.50 -8.94 12.14
N GLU A 362 -2.00 -9.24 13.36
CA GLU A 362 -2.74 -10.48 13.62
C GLU A 362 -4.07 -10.54 12.85
N ASP A 363 -4.74 -9.41 12.67
CA ASP A 363 -5.97 -9.34 11.86
C ASP A 363 -5.66 -9.65 10.38
N ASN A 364 -4.57 -9.11 9.87
CA ASN A 364 -4.12 -9.38 8.51
C ASN A 364 -3.71 -10.85 8.31
N GLU A 365 -3.01 -11.45 9.29
CA GLU A 365 -2.67 -12.89 9.27
C GLU A 365 -3.94 -13.76 9.30
N LEU A 366 -4.96 -13.35 10.07
CA LEU A 366 -6.26 -14.05 10.10
C LEU A 366 -6.93 -14.02 8.74
N ASP A 367 -7.01 -12.84 8.09
CA ASP A 367 -7.60 -12.71 6.75
C ASP A 367 -6.87 -13.62 5.74
N TYR A 368 -5.53 -13.60 5.76
CA TYR A 368 -4.74 -14.46 4.89
C TYR A 368 -4.95 -15.95 5.16
N SER A 369 -5.14 -16.35 6.42
CA SER A 369 -5.44 -17.73 6.76
C SER A 369 -6.75 -18.21 6.14
N ILE A 370 -7.78 -17.37 6.15
CA ILE A 370 -9.09 -17.63 5.54
C ILE A 370 -8.96 -17.67 4.01
N ILE A 371 -8.27 -16.71 3.41
CA ILE A 371 -8.04 -16.65 1.97
C ILE A 371 -7.26 -17.87 1.48
N LYS A 372 -6.30 -18.34 2.27
CA LYS A 372 -5.53 -19.57 2.01
C LYS A 372 -6.40 -20.81 2.05
N GLU A 373 -7.31 -20.92 3.04
CA GLU A 373 -8.27 -22.02 3.16
C GLU A 373 -9.21 -22.10 1.97
N LEU A 374 -9.59 -20.96 1.38
CA LEU A 374 -10.38 -20.88 0.15
C LEU A 374 -9.62 -21.39 -1.10
N GLY A 375 -8.32 -21.65 -0.99
CA GLY A 375 -7.49 -22.07 -2.12
C GLY A 375 -7.14 -20.96 -3.10
N ALA A 376 -7.26 -19.70 -2.71
CA ALA A 376 -6.91 -18.56 -3.57
C ALA A 376 -5.43 -18.53 -3.93
N THR A 377 -5.12 -18.05 -5.12
CA THR A 377 -3.76 -17.81 -5.63
C THR A 377 -3.47 -16.33 -5.81
N ALA A 378 -4.50 -15.48 -5.83
CA ALA A 378 -4.41 -14.05 -6.03
C ALA A 378 -5.39 -13.29 -5.12
N ILE A 379 -5.06 -12.03 -4.84
CA ILE A 379 -5.90 -11.13 -4.06
C ILE A 379 -5.94 -9.78 -4.78
N ARG A 380 -7.14 -9.25 -4.98
CA ARG A 380 -7.32 -7.86 -5.38
C ARG A 380 -7.57 -7.02 -4.13
N TYR A 381 -6.72 -6.06 -3.87
CA TYR A 381 -6.91 -5.08 -2.82
C TYR A 381 -7.83 -3.97 -3.33
N ALA A 382 -9.13 -4.25 -3.23
CA ALA A 382 -10.18 -3.35 -3.68
C ALA A 382 -10.46 -2.27 -2.62
N HIS A 383 -10.57 -0.99 -2.99
CA HIS A 383 -10.21 -0.40 -4.29
C HIS A 383 -9.08 0.61 -4.06
N TYR A 384 -8.05 0.22 -3.31
CA TYR A 384 -6.98 1.09 -2.80
C TYR A 384 -5.80 0.28 -2.24
N PRO A 385 -4.58 0.87 -2.19
CA PRO A 385 -3.42 0.21 -1.61
C PRO A 385 -3.65 -0.18 -0.15
N GLN A 386 -3.29 -1.41 0.21
CA GLN A 386 -3.41 -1.88 1.58
C GLN A 386 -2.09 -1.76 2.36
N SER A 387 -2.08 -2.23 3.61
CA SER A 387 -0.93 -2.04 4.50
C SER A 387 0.33 -2.75 4.00
N GLN A 388 1.49 -2.26 4.40
CA GLN A 388 2.78 -2.88 4.12
C GLN A 388 2.83 -4.33 4.64
N ASN A 389 2.19 -4.59 5.80
CA ASN A 389 2.11 -5.93 6.37
C ASN A 389 1.36 -6.90 5.45
N MET A 390 0.26 -6.48 4.81
CA MET A 390 -0.49 -7.30 3.85
C MET A 390 0.40 -7.74 2.66
N HIS A 391 1.24 -6.85 2.16
CA HIS A 391 2.17 -7.17 1.07
C HIS A 391 3.30 -8.09 1.52
N ASN A 392 3.82 -7.89 2.74
CA ASN A 392 4.84 -8.77 3.32
C ASN A 392 4.32 -10.21 3.46
N ILE A 393 3.05 -10.37 3.86
CA ILE A 393 2.40 -11.69 3.94
C ILE A 393 2.22 -12.27 2.53
N ALA A 394 1.76 -11.47 1.55
CA ALA A 394 1.60 -11.92 0.17
C ALA A 394 2.92 -12.42 -0.43
N ASP A 395 4.01 -11.68 -0.20
CA ASP A 395 5.35 -12.06 -0.68
C ASP A 395 5.79 -13.41 -0.11
N ARG A 396 5.65 -13.58 1.22
CA ARG A 396 6.07 -14.76 1.97
C ARG A 396 5.20 -15.98 1.68
N GLU A 397 3.89 -15.77 1.53
CA GLU A 397 2.92 -16.83 1.26
C GLU A 397 2.75 -17.11 -0.24
N GLY A 398 3.29 -16.28 -1.12
CA GLY A 398 3.27 -16.47 -2.56
C GLY A 398 1.96 -16.12 -3.27
N PHE A 399 1.15 -15.22 -2.70
CA PHE A 399 -0.04 -14.72 -3.37
C PHE A 399 0.34 -13.67 -4.43
N LEU A 400 -0.37 -13.68 -5.55
CA LEU A 400 -0.32 -12.57 -6.50
C LEU A 400 -1.24 -11.46 -6.04
N VAL A 401 -0.79 -10.22 -6.16
CA VAL A 401 -1.53 -9.05 -5.69
C VAL A 401 -1.86 -8.11 -6.85
N TRP A 402 -3.09 -7.65 -6.87
CA TRP A 402 -3.54 -6.52 -7.64
C TRP A 402 -3.74 -5.33 -6.69
N ASP A 403 -2.86 -4.35 -6.77
CA ASP A 403 -3.04 -3.04 -6.15
C ASP A 403 -3.63 -2.05 -7.13
N GLU A 404 -4.47 -1.15 -6.64
CA GLU A 404 -5.08 -0.12 -7.48
C GLU A 404 -5.16 1.23 -6.78
N ILE A 405 -5.11 2.28 -7.58
CA ILE A 405 -5.39 3.63 -7.08
C ILE A 405 -6.90 3.77 -6.80
N PRO A 406 -7.30 4.59 -5.81
CA PRO A 406 -8.69 4.73 -5.41
C PRO A 406 -9.55 5.55 -6.41
N LEU A 407 -9.32 5.36 -7.70
CA LEU A 407 -10.06 6.02 -8.78
C LEU A 407 -11.27 5.18 -9.16
N VAL A 408 -12.39 5.42 -8.45
CA VAL A 408 -13.62 4.64 -8.53
C VAL A 408 -14.75 5.53 -9.02
N ASN A 409 -15.57 5.00 -9.93
CA ASN A 409 -16.80 5.54 -10.49
C ASN A 409 -16.65 6.84 -11.30
N GLU A 410 -15.78 7.77 -10.91
CA GLU A 410 -15.72 9.09 -11.54
C GLU A 410 -14.28 9.61 -11.71
N ILE A 411 -14.01 10.21 -12.88
CA ILE A 411 -12.82 11.02 -13.13
C ILE A 411 -13.21 12.49 -13.17
N ARG A 412 -12.73 13.25 -12.19
CA ARG A 412 -12.86 14.71 -12.18
C ARG A 412 -11.91 15.34 -13.17
N GLN A 413 -12.36 16.40 -13.84
CA GLN A 413 -11.58 17.08 -14.86
C GLN A 413 -10.75 18.26 -14.32
N ASP A 414 -11.01 18.69 -13.09
CA ASP A 414 -10.24 19.77 -12.47
C ASP A 414 -8.79 19.35 -12.16
N TYR A 415 -7.90 20.33 -12.21
CA TYR A 415 -6.46 20.11 -12.05
C TYR A 415 -6.10 19.51 -10.68
N ALA A 416 -6.73 19.99 -9.60
CA ALA A 416 -6.41 19.53 -8.24
C ALA A 416 -6.73 18.05 -8.07
N ALA A 417 -7.90 17.59 -8.54
CA ALA A 417 -8.28 16.18 -8.49
C ALA A 417 -7.32 15.30 -9.29
N LYS A 418 -6.97 15.70 -10.51
CA LYS A 418 -6.00 14.96 -11.35
C LYS A 418 -4.61 14.88 -10.69
N GLN A 419 -4.14 15.97 -10.05
CA GLN A 419 -2.86 15.96 -9.33
C GLN A 419 -2.90 15.05 -8.10
N ASN A 420 -3.98 15.06 -7.33
CA ASN A 420 -4.14 14.15 -6.19
C ASN A 420 -4.10 12.68 -6.64
N VAL A 421 -4.78 12.32 -7.73
CA VAL A 421 -4.71 10.97 -8.32
C VAL A 421 -3.28 10.60 -8.72
N ARG A 422 -2.54 11.52 -9.39
CA ARG A 422 -1.14 11.26 -9.77
C ARG A 422 -0.25 11.05 -8.56
N VAL A 423 -0.39 11.85 -7.51
CA VAL A 423 0.39 11.70 -6.27
C VAL A 423 0.11 10.33 -5.65
N MET A 424 -1.16 9.96 -5.47
CA MET A 424 -1.55 8.66 -4.93
C MET A 424 -0.99 7.49 -5.76
N MET A 425 -1.01 7.61 -7.09
CA MET A 425 -0.43 6.62 -8.00
C MET A 425 1.09 6.51 -7.82
N GLN A 426 1.80 7.64 -7.75
CA GLN A 426 3.25 7.66 -7.58
C GLN A 426 3.65 7.09 -6.22
N GLU A 427 2.90 7.40 -5.16
CA GLU A 427 3.09 6.84 -3.82
C GLU A 427 2.90 5.33 -3.84
N MET A 428 1.77 4.84 -4.38
CA MET A 428 1.49 3.41 -4.50
C MET A 428 2.62 2.66 -5.20
N VAL A 429 2.96 3.07 -6.43
CA VAL A 429 3.95 2.35 -7.24
C VAL A 429 5.34 2.37 -6.59
N ARG A 430 5.76 3.51 -6.02
CA ARG A 430 7.10 3.63 -5.40
C ARG A 430 7.20 2.91 -4.07
N GLN A 431 6.17 2.97 -3.24
CA GLN A 431 6.16 2.32 -1.93
C GLN A 431 6.11 0.80 -2.05
N LEU A 432 5.38 0.28 -3.04
CA LEU A 432 5.16 -1.15 -3.25
C LEU A 432 6.08 -1.77 -4.32
N TYR A 433 7.03 -0.98 -4.83
CA TYR A 433 7.89 -1.37 -5.96
C TYR A 433 8.62 -2.70 -5.76
N ASN A 434 9.12 -2.96 -4.56
CA ASN A 434 9.98 -4.12 -4.30
C ASN A 434 9.22 -5.40 -3.94
N HIS A 435 7.88 -5.33 -3.81
CA HIS A 435 7.08 -6.52 -3.50
C HIS A 435 6.96 -7.46 -4.70
N PRO A 436 7.51 -8.68 -4.63
CA PRO A 436 7.40 -9.64 -5.72
C PRO A 436 5.98 -10.13 -5.95
N SER A 437 5.14 -10.12 -4.93
CA SER A 437 3.73 -10.50 -5.01
C SER A 437 2.92 -9.59 -5.92
N VAL A 438 3.23 -8.29 -6.00
CA VAL A 438 2.51 -7.35 -6.85
C VAL A 438 2.70 -7.71 -8.32
N ALA A 439 1.63 -8.12 -8.96
CA ALA A 439 1.60 -8.52 -10.37
C ALA A 439 0.87 -7.50 -11.24
N TRP A 440 -0.09 -6.76 -10.67
CA TRP A 440 -0.92 -5.81 -11.40
C TRP A 440 -0.99 -4.45 -10.71
N TRP A 441 -0.94 -3.39 -11.54
CA TRP A 441 -1.24 -2.02 -11.17
C TRP A 441 -2.60 -1.61 -11.75
N GLY A 442 -3.61 -1.46 -10.90
CA GLY A 442 -4.93 -0.99 -11.29
C GLY A 442 -5.00 0.53 -11.40
N ILE A 443 -5.50 1.04 -12.54
CA ILE A 443 -5.57 2.48 -12.79
C ILE A 443 -6.99 3.05 -12.67
N TYR A 444 -8.02 2.20 -12.61
CA TYR A 444 -9.39 2.62 -12.36
C TYR A 444 -10.29 1.43 -12.00
N ASN A 445 -11.43 1.74 -11.38
CA ASN A 445 -12.57 0.85 -11.20
C ASN A 445 -13.88 1.53 -11.62
N GLU A 446 -14.64 0.91 -12.53
CA GLU A 446 -16.04 1.22 -12.86
C GLU A 446 -16.31 2.70 -13.18
N ILE A 447 -15.51 3.33 -14.02
CA ILE A 447 -15.67 4.74 -14.33
C ILE A 447 -16.91 4.97 -15.21
N GLU A 448 -17.92 5.62 -14.64
CA GLU A 448 -19.21 5.89 -15.30
C GLU A 448 -19.16 7.11 -16.22
N ASN A 449 -18.41 8.16 -15.88
CA ASN A 449 -18.40 9.43 -16.61
C ASN A 449 -17.31 9.53 -17.69
N ILE A 450 -16.88 8.41 -18.23
CA ILE A 450 -15.71 8.31 -19.10
C ILE A 450 -15.96 8.71 -20.56
N TYR A 451 -17.15 9.20 -20.87
CA TYR A 451 -17.57 9.53 -22.25
C TYR A 451 -16.88 10.76 -22.87
N THR A 452 -15.78 11.21 -22.30
CA THR A 452 -15.07 12.40 -22.75
C THR A 452 -13.60 12.09 -23.03
N SER A 453 -13.08 12.60 -24.17
CA SER A 453 -11.66 12.49 -24.53
C SER A 453 -10.69 12.87 -23.40
N PRO A 454 -10.95 13.92 -22.56
CA PRO A 454 -10.07 14.27 -21.45
C PRO A 454 -9.90 13.18 -20.39
N SER A 455 -10.86 12.26 -20.22
CA SER A 455 -10.75 11.13 -19.30
C SER A 455 -9.84 10.04 -19.86
N GLU A 456 -9.97 9.75 -21.15
CA GLU A 456 -9.12 8.78 -21.87
C GLU A 456 -7.66 9.26 -21.92
N GLU A 457 -7.44 10.54 -22.21
CA GLU A 457 -6.11 11.16 -22.16
C GLU A 457 -5.48 11.01 -20.77
N PHE A 458 -6.24 11.30 -19.72
CA PHE A 458 -5.73 11.20 -18.35
C PHE A 458 -5.38 9.76 -17.94
N LEU A 459 -6.19 8.77 -18.31
CA LEU A 459 -5.86 7.35 -18.06
C LEU A 459 -4.61 6.93 -18.85
N THR A 460 -4.45 7.43 -20.06
CA THR A 460 -3.24 7.19 -20.87
C THR A 460 -2.00 7.78 -20.19
N GLU A 461 -2.08 9.01 -19.69
CA GLU A 461 -1.01 9.64 -18.92
C GLU A 461 -0.64 8.82 -17.67
N LEU A 462 -1.63 8.36 -16.89
CA LEU A 462 -1.40 7.53 -15.69
C LEU A 462 -0.69 6.22 -16.06
N ARG A 463 -1.14 5.52 -17.11
CA ARG A 463 -0.49 4.30 -17.59
C ARG A 463 0.99 4.55 -17.94
N ASP A 464 1.24 5.61 -18.70
CA ASP A 464 2.58 5.93 -19.19
C ASP A 464 3.50 6.38 -18.05
N GLU A 465 2.98 7.13 -17.06
CA GLU A 465 3.70 7.50 -15.84
C GLU A 465 4.05 6.27 -14.99
N ILE A 466 3.10 5.33 -14.80
CA ILE A 466 3.38 4.06 -14.10
C ILE A 466 4.50 3.32 -14.81
N ARG A 467 4.45 3.19 -16.13
CA ARG A 467 5.44 2.47 -16.91
C ARG A 467 6.82 3.15 -16.88
N ALA A 468 6.85 4.47 -16.74
CA ALA A 468 8.09 5.23 -16.55
C ALA A 468 8.73 5.01 -15.16
N ILE A 469 7.90 4.83 -14.12
CA ILE A 469 8.36 4.52 -12.76
C ILE A 469 8.75 3.06 -12.66
N ASP A 470 7.89 2.16 -13.13
CA ASP A 470 8.04 0.70 -13.08
C ASP A 470 8.11 0.08 -14.49
N PRO A 471 9.29 -0.05 -15.07
CA PRO A 471 9.49 -0.71 -16.36
C PRO A 471 9.54 -2.24 -16.27
N SER A 472 9.19 -2.82 -15.11
CA SER A 472 9.21 -4.27 -14.91
C SER A 472 8.06 -4.98 -15.65
N CYS A 473 7.98 -6.29 -15.46
CA CYS A 473 6.95 -7.14 -16.09
C CYS A 473 5.54 -7.02 -15.48
N ARG A 474 5.32 -6.17 -14.46
CA ARG A 474 3.98 -5.96 -13.89
C ARG A 474 3.02 -5.40 -14.92
N ILE A 475 1.79 -5.84 -14.86
CA ILE A 475 0.78 -5.56 -15.89
C ILE A 475 -0.12 -4.42 -15.41
N ILE A 476 -0.36 -3.43 -16.26
CA ILE A 476 -1.27 -2.31 -15.95
C ILE A 476 -2.67 -2.70 -16.37
N VAL A 477 -3.63 -2.62 -15.44
CA VAL A 477 -4.99 -3.10 -15.62
C VAL A 477 -6.04 -2.05 -15.25
N GLY A 478 -7.27 -2.25 -15.72
CA GLY A 478 -8.44 -1.46 -15.32
C GLY A 478 -9.66 -2.37 -15.20
N ALA A 479 -10.54 -2.12 -14.23
CA ALA A 479 -11.77 -2.87 -14.02
C ALA A 479 -12.98 -2.08 -14.51
N SER A 480 -13.82 -2.70 -15.33
CA SER A 480 -15.03 -2.10 -15.93
C SER A 480 -16.26 -2.96 -15.66
N ASP A 481 -17.37 -2.33 -15.36
CA ASP A 481 -18.70 -2.95 -15.21
C ASP A 481 -19.54 -2.90 -16.49
N HIS A 482 -19.08 -2.17 -17.50
CA HIS A 482 -19.76 -1.93 -18.76
C HIS A 482 -19.13 -2.71 -19.91
N GLY A 483 -19.84 -2.80 -21.02
CA GLY A 483 -19.30 -3.37 -22.26
C GLY A 483 -18.04 -2.66 -22.76
N LEU A 484 -17.36 -3.27 -23.73
CA LEU A 484 -16.11 -2.75 -24.29
C LEU A 484 -16.27 -1.34 -24.84
N ARG A 485 -15.40 -0.44 -24.40
CA ARG A 485 -15.31 0.97 -24.76
C ARG A 485 -13.85 1.37 -24.99
N ALA A 486 -13.61 2.55 -25.56
CA ALA A 486 -12.26 3.01 -25.90
C ALA A 486 -11.32 3.00 -24.69
N HIS A 487 -11.75 3.46 -23.53
CA HIS A 487 -10.94 3.48 -22.31
C HIS A 487 -10.52 2.09 -21.82
N ASN A 488 -11.28 1.04 -22.13
CA ASN A 488 -10.92 -0.33 -21.78
C ASN A 488 -9.68 -0.84 -22.54
N LEU A 489 -9.29 -0.15 -23.62
CA LEU A 489 -8.11 -0.47 -24.42
C LEU A 489 -6.85 0.28 -23.95
N ILE A 490 -6.98 1.20 -22.99
CA ILE A 490 -5.86 1.97 -22.46
C ILE A 490 -4.95 1.12 -21.56
N PRO A 491 -5.48 0.33 -20.60
CA PRO A 491 -4.67 -0.62 -19.84
C PRO A 491 -4.05 -1.71 -20.74
N GLU A 492 -3.03 -2.39 -20.25
CA GLU A 492 -2.38 -3.51 -20.94
C GLU A 492 -3.24 -4.78 -20.95
N ALA A 493 -4.15 -4.89 -19.96
CA ALA A 493 -5.22 -5.87 -19.96
C ALA A 493 -6.50 -5.28 -19.36
N THR A 494 -7.64 -5.65 -19.92
CA THR A 494 -8.96 -5.21 -19.45
C THR A 494 -9.59 -6.27 -18.58
N CYS A 495 -10.12 -5.83 -17.44
CA CYS A 495 -10.83 -6.70 -16.52
C CYS A 495 -12.27 -6.23 -16.39
N PHE A 496 -13.19 -7.18 -16.20
CA PHE A 496 -14.61 -6.88 -16.11
C PHE A 496 -15.17 -7.32 -14.75
N ASN A 497 -15.91 -6.40 -14.11
CA ASN A 497 -16.79 -6.72 -13.00
C ASN A 497 -18.09 -7.26 -13.58
N ASN A 498 -18.39 -8.52 -13.33
CA ASN A 498 -19.60 -9.15 -13.88
C ASN A 498 -20.19 -10.12 -12.88
N TYR A 499 -21.42 -9.88 -12.50
CA TYR A 499 -22.12 -10.58 -11.42
C TYR A 499 -23.35 -11.33 -11.93
N PRO A 500 -23.20 -12.40 -12.73
CA PRO A 500 -24.33 -13.15 -13.25
C PRO A 500 -25.16 -13.74 -12.11
N GLY A 501 -26.50 -13.54 -12.20
CA GLY A 501 -27.43 -14.01 -11.19
C GLY A 501 -27.48 -13.21 -9.88
N TRP A 502 -26.76 -12.09 -9.77
CA TRP A 502 -26.79 -11.23 -8.58
C TRP A 502 -27.41 -9.84 -8.87
N TYR A 503 -26.69 -8.94 -9.55
CA TYR A 503 -27.20 -7.60 -9.87
C TYR A 503 -28.13 -7.56 -11.08
N HIS A 504 -28.00 -8.49 -11.98
CA HIS A 504 -28.77 -8.54 -13.24
C HIS A 504 -29.89 -9.57 -13.18
N GLY A 505 -30.73 -9.52 -12.14
CA GLY A 505 -31.84 -10.46 -11.90
C GLY A 505 -32.97 -10.51 -12.93
N ASN A 506 -32.79 -9.97 -14.14
CA ASN A 506 -33.75 -9.94 -15.23
C ASN A 506 -33.41 -10.86 -16.40
N TYR A 507 -32.67 -11.94 -16.17
CA TYR A 507 -32.60 -13.00 -17.16
C TYR A 507 -33.98 -13.66 -17.29
N PRO A 508 -34.45 -13.95 -18.50
CA PRO A 508 -35.75 -14.57 -18.69
C PRO A 508 -35.87 -15.84 -17.88
N LYS A 509 -36.85 -15.89 -16.97
CA LYS A 509 -37.11 -17.05 -16.10
C LYS A 509 -37.37 -18.34 -16.90
N GLU A 510 -37.59 -18.23 -18.21
CA GLU A 510 -37.87 -19.31 -19.15
C GLU A 510 -36.62 -20.15 -19.50
N GLU A 511 -35.41 -19.61 -19.41
CA GLU A 511 -34.17 -20.35 -19.70
C GLU A 511 -33.53 -21.04 -18.49
N GLY A 512 -34.03 -20.74 -17.29
CA GLY A 512 -33.56 -21.34 -16.05
C GLY A 512 -32.07 -21.09 -15.77
N TYR A 513 -31.59 -21.75 -14.72
CA TYR A 513 -30.21 -21.62 -14.19
C TYR A 513 -29.09 -21.86 -15.24
N PHE A 514 -29.32 -22.74 -16.22
CA PHE A 514 -28.34 -23.03 -17.27
C PHE A 514 -28.28 -21.95 -18.35
N GLY A 515 -29.34 -21.17 -18.56
CA GLY A 515 -29.34 -20.08 -19.53
C GLY A 515 -28.40 -18.94 -19.15
N GLU A 516 -28.38 -18.56 -17.88
CA GLU A 516 -27.46 -17.51 -17.35
C GLU A 516 -25.99 -17.90 -17.53
N HIS A 517 -25.66 -19.15 -17.31
CA HIS A 517 -24.32 -19.70 -17.48
C HIS A 517 -23.88 -19.67 -18.96
N THR A 518 -24.75 -20.04 -19.86
CA THR A 518 -24.45 -20.05 -21.30
C THR A 518 -24.28 -18.63 -21.83
N GLN A 519 -25.10 -17.69 -21.37
CA GLN A 519 -25.00 -16.28 -21.74
C GLN A 519 -23.71 -15.65 -21.24
N PHE A 520 -23.31 -15.93 -19.99
CA PHE A 520 -22.05 -15.46 -19.43
C PHE A 520 -20.83 -15.98 -20.19
N ARG A 521 -20.80 -17.28 -20.52
CA ARG A 521 -19.75 -17.86 -21.37
C ARG A 521 -19.66 -17.21 -22.74
N LYS A 522 -20.80 -17.00 -23.38
CA LYS A 522 -20.88 -16.33 -24.67
C LYS A 522 -20.36 -14.90 -24.57
N TRP A 523 -20.76 -14.17 -23.52
CA TRP A 523 -20.30 -12.80 -23.26
C TRP A 523 -18.79 -12.72 -23.14
N ILE A 524 -18.16 -13.61 -22.33
CA ILE A 524 -16.69 -13.69 -22.20
C ILE A 524 -16.06 -13.99 -23.56
N ALA A 525 -16.57 -14.99 -24.30
CA ALA A 525 -16.01 -15.39 -25.58
C ALA A 525 -16.07 -14.28 -26.63
N ASP A 526 -17.15 -13.50 -26.63
CA ASP A 526 -17.32 -12.36 -27.54
C ASP A 526 -16.33 -11.23 -27.16
N ARG A 527 -16.18 -10.89 -25.87
CA ARG A 527 -15.21 -9.89 -25.40
C ARG A 527 -13.77 -10.31 -25.71
N ALA A 528 -13.43 -11.58 -25.49
CA ALA A 528 -12.10 -12.11 -25.77
C ALA A 528 -11.71 -11.95 -27.25
N LYS A 529 -12.66 -12.08 -28.17
CA LYS A 529 -12.42 -11.83 -29.60
C LYS A 529 -12.20 -10.36 -29.92
N GLU A 530 -12.93 -9.47 -29.23
CA GLU A 530 -12.86 -8.03 -29.47
C GLU A 530 -11.52 -7.40 -29.03
N ILE A 531 -10.88 -7.95 -28.01
CA ILE A 531 -9.67 -7.38 -27.39
C ILE A 531 -8.47 -8.32 -27.39
N ASP A 532 -8.37 -9.16 -28.42
CA ASP A 532 -7.23 -10.07 -28.63
C ASP A 532 -6.92 -10.94 -27.39
N MET A 533 -7.97 -11.51 -26.80
CA MET A 533 -7.89 -12.45 -25.66
C MET A 533 -7.27 -11.89 -24.35
N ARG A 534 -6.99 -10.57 -24.25
CA ARG A 534 -6.41 -9.95 -23.05
C ARG A 534 -7.49 -9.47 -22.08
N ILE A 535 -8.35 -10.39 -21.66
CA ILE A 535 -9.41 -10.11 -20.68
C ILE A 535 -9.28 -10.96 -19.44
N ALA A 536 -9.80 -10.43 -18.32
CA ALA A 536 -10.01 -11.17 -17.08
C ALA A 536 -11.35 -10.77 -16.45
N ILE A 537 -11.81 -11.55 -15.50
CA ILE A 537 -12.90 -11.17 -14.61
C ILE A 537 -12.28 -10.67 -13.31
N SER A 538 -12.54 -9.41 -12.99
CA SER A 538 -11.99 -8.74 -11.80
C SER A 538 -12.88 -8.87 -10.59
N GLU A 539 -14.20 -8.96 -10.81
CA GLU A 539 -15.18 -9.17 -9.75
C GLU A 539 -16.31 -10.06 -10.23
N TYR A 540 -16.75 -10.96 -9.35
CA TYR A 540 -17.90 -11.83 -9.53
C TYR A 540 -18.39 -12.37 -8.18
N GLY A 541 -19.57 -12.99 -8.16
CA GLY A 541 -20.11 -13.64 -6.97
C GLY A 541 -21.45 -13.03 -6.52
N ALA A 542 -21.83 -13.36 -5.30
CA ALA A 542 -23.05 -12.88 -4.68
C ALA A 542 -22.80 -12.54 -3.21
N GLY A 543 -23.55 -11.58 -2.67
CA GLY A 543 -23.49 -11.25 -1.24
C GLY A 543 -23.79 -12.47 -0.38
N GLY A 544 -22.94 -12.72 0.61
CA GLY A 544 -23.11 -13.80 1.58
C GLY A 544 -23.04 -13.28 3.01
N ILE A 545 -23.98 -13.69 3.86
CA ILE A 545 -23.90 -13.44 5.30
C ILE A 545 -23.54 -14.78 5.96
N LEU A 546 -22.49 -14.75 6.79
CA LEU A 546 -22.12 -15.91 7.60
C LEU A 546 -23.34 -16.37 8.40
N CYS A 547 -23.78 -17.60 8.27
CA CYS A 547 -24.99 -18.19 8.87
C CYS A 547 -26.32 -17.94 8.15
N SER A 548 -26.40 -17.11 7.10
CA SER A 548 -27.62 -16.95 6.31
C SER A 548 -27.41 -17.18 4.82
N MET A 549 -26.56 -18.15 4.45
CA MET A 549 -26.43 -18.53 3.04
C MET A 549 -27.79 -18.99 2.53
N GLN A 550 -28.51 -18.13 1.85
CA GLN A 550 -29.72 -18.52 1.12
C GLN A 550 -29.36 -19.60 0.10
N LYS A 551 -30.29 -20.48 -0.20
CA LYS A 551 -30.10 -21.56 -1.18
C LYS A 551 -29.55 -21.06 -2.52
N GLU A 552 -29.86 -19.81 -2.89
CA GLU A 552 -29.40 -19.12 -4.09
C GLU A 552 -27.91 -18.77 -4.06
N SER A 553 -27.38 -18.29 -2.94
CA SER A 553 -25.94 -17.97 -2.82
C SER A 553 -25.05 -19.21 -2.96
N ARG A 554 -25.48 -20.37 -2.43
CA ARG A 554 -24.78 -21.65 -2.64
C ARG A 554 -24.83 -22.13 -4.09
N ARG A 555 -25.96 -21.91 -4.78
CA ARG A 555 -26.10 -22.24 -6.19
C ARG A 555 -25.16 -21.41 -7.07
N ASN A 556 -25.05 -20.10 -6.79
CA ASN A 556 -24.20 -19.20 -7.55
C ASN A 556 -22.71 -19.49 -7.36
N LEU A 557 -22.28 -19.87 -6.14
CA LEU A 557 -20.90 -20.27 -5.88
C LEU A 557 -20.54 -21.58 -6.63
N ASN A 558 -21.45 -22.56 -6.65
CA ASN A 558 -21.26 -23.81 -7.40
C ASN A 558 -21.24 -23.56 -8.92
N LEU A 559 -22.08 -22.66 -9.43
CA LEU A 559 -22.11 -22.26 -10.83
C LEU A 559 -20.78 -21.67 -11.27
N LEU A 560 -20.20 -20.84 -10.44
CA LEU A 560 -18.93 -20.16 -10.70
C LEU A 560 -17.76 -21.13 -10.76
N MET A 561 -17.71 -22.10 -9.83
CA MET A 561 -16.73 -23.17 -9.83
C MET A 561 -16.85 -24.03 -11.09
N GLU A 562 -18.06 -24.34 -11.55
CA GLU A 562 -18.29 -25.08 -12.80
C GLU A 562 -17.86 -24.28 -14.04
N VAL A 563 -18.07 -22.96 -14.09
CA VAL A 563 -17.60 -22.10 -15.19
C VAL A 563 -16.09 -22.10 -15.30
N LEU A 564 -15.39 -21.94 -14.17
CA LEU A 564 -13.93 -21.97 -14.14
C LEU A 564 -13.36 -23.36 -14.54
N PHE A 565 -14.01 -24.46 -14.12
CA PHE A 565 -13.63 -25.81 -14.52
C PHE A 565 -13.89 -26.09 -16.00
N SER A 566 -14.94 -25.53 -16.58
CA SER A 566 -15.30 -25.81 -17.96
C SER A 566 -14.57 -24.95 -19.00
N LEU A 567 -14.10 -23.75 -18.62
CA LEU A 567 -13.15 -22.97 -19.42
C LEU A 567 -11.78 -23.67 -19.55
N LYS A 568 -11.47 -24.59 -18.63
CA LYS A 568 -10.25 -25.39 -18.64
C LYS A 568 -10.31 -26.59 -19.60
N ASN A 569 -11.50 -26.99 -20.02
CA ASN A 569 -11.75 -28.18 -20.86
C ASN A 569 -12.36 -27.88 -22.24
N GLY A 570 -12.50 -26.63 -22.62
CA GLY A 570 -13.00 -26.16 -23.91
C GLY A 570 -12.06 -25.23 -24.59
#